data_6fa4404f8c41ab975f5b486047fee9fd
#
_entry.id   6fa4404f8c41ab975f5b486047fee9fd
#
_cell.length_a   1.000
_cell.length_b   1.000
_cell.length_c   1.000
_cell.angle_alpha   90.00
_cell.angle_beta   90.00
_cell.angle_gamma   90.00
#
_symmetry.space_group_name_H-M   'P 1'
#
loop_
_entity.id
_entity.type
_entity.pdbx_description
1 polymer ?
#
loop_
_entity_poly.entity_id
_entity_poly.type
_entity_poly.pdbx_seq_one_letter_code
_entity_poly.pdbx_strand_id
1 'polypeptide(L)'
;MRGDEPLVRELLAGSGPGRRVVLVHPGALPLSCYRPLAAELSGDTSLHVVDLEKVPEYFEAALTDHDTGLSLDGVAERVHRELAAHGLLGDDVVLGGWSFGGVVGYAVAARSAPRKRPRRLLVADSIAPVAEFTTTTDDEIGPELLLPWFAMYLGAKRGVAIDLDAGDVRGMDVEAGLQRALTAVLDAGALPPDTSVAGLRSVYRAYSRGLLRNDRVARDHAAKPVDVPITLVRPRSGLLGGSRPLGWDQLAAAGLSTLDCPGDHYSMLSDPDAVAVLADAALERGGSRAPAPSRTTGRQPS
;
A
#
# COMPACT_ATOMS: atom_id res chain seq x y z
N MET A 1 8.17 -17.83 19.54
CA MET A 1 8.08 -16.59 20.31
C MET A 1 8.44 -15.45 19.35
N ARG A 2 7.47 -14.77 18.74
CA ARG A 2 7.69 -13.49 18.07
C ARG A 2 7.71 -12.47 19.21
N GLY A 3 8.91 -11.98 19.54
CA GLY A 3 9.09 -11.08 20.66
C GLY A 3 8.34 -9.77 20.50
N ASP A 4 8.22 -9.09 21.58
CA ASP A 4 7.65 -7.79 21.93
C ASP A 4 8.02 -6.60 21.02
N GLU A 5 7.94 -6.78 19.70
CA GLU A 5 8.17 -5.65 18.78
C GLU A 5 6.95 -4.72 18.82
N PRO A 6 7.15 -3.43 19.00
CA PRO A 6 6.05 -2.46 19.11
C PRO A 6 5.26 -2.35 17.82
N LEU A 7 3.95 -2.10 17.94
CA LEU A 7 3.05 -1.85 16.82
C LEU A 7 3.47 -0.60 16.03
N VAL A 8 3.93 0.45 16.73
CA VAL A 8 4.43 1.70 16.15
C VAL A 8 5.95 1.73 16.21
N ARG A 9 6.61 1.94 15.06
CA ARG A 9 8.06 2.01 14.95
C ARG A 9 8.49 3.35 14.38
N GLU A 10 9.41 4.02 15.03
CA GLU A 10 10.09 5.20 14.48
C GLU A 10 11.19 4.74 13.53
N LEU A 11 11.10 5.13 12.25
CA LEU A 11 12.10 4.84 11.23
C LEU A 11 13.02 6.02 10.96
N LEU A 12 12.56 7.23 11.25
CA LEU A 12 13.33 8.47 11.17
C LEU A 12 12.95 9.36 12.35
N ALA A 13 13.91 9.72 13.15
CA ALA A 13 13.75 10.74 14.20
C ALA A 13 13.88 12.15 13.61
N GLY A 14 12.92 13.02 13.90
CA GLY A 14 13.01 14.43 13.56
C GLY A 14 13.98 15.16 14.49
N SER A 15 14.68 16.18 14.00
CA SER A 15 15.64 16.98 14.78
C SER A 15 14.99 18.07 15.65
N GLY A 16 13.65 18.24 15.59
CA GLY A 16 12.91 19.29 16.30
C GLY A 16 11.40 19.08 16.27
N PRO A 17 10.62 20.10 16.67
CA PRO A 17 9.17 20.05 16.74
C PRO A 17 8.52 20.20 15.34
N GLY A 18 9.00 19.43 14.39
CA GLY A 18 8.56 19.48 13.00
C GLY A 18 7.35 18.60 12.71
N ARG A 19 7.20 18.31 11.42
CA ARG A 19 6.11 17.47 10.91
C ARG A 19 6.32 16.00 11.26
N ARG A 20 5.24 15.32 11.62
CA ARG A 20 5.24 13.88 11.87
C ARG A 20 4.50 13.16 10.74
N VAL A 21 5.19 12.26 10.07
CA VAL A 21 4.60 11.37 9.05
C VAL A 21 4.35 10.02 9.70
N VAL A 22 3.11 9.57 9.66
CA VAL A 22 2.68 8.28 10.22
C VAL A 22 2.07 7.46 9.09
N LEU A 23 2.70 6.35 8.73
CA LEU A 23 2.21 5.45 7.68
C LEU A 23 1.78 4.12 8.27
N VAL A 24 0.59 3.66 7.89
CA VAL A 24 0.12 2.31 8.22
C VAL A 24 0.62 1.34 7.15
N HIS A 25 1.29 0.29 7.58
CA HIS A 25 1.86 -0.76 6.74
C HIS A 25 1.03 -2.05 6.87
N PRO A 26 0.46 -2.57 5.76
CA PRO A 26 -0.43 -3.73 5.82
C PRO A 26 0.30 -5.08 5.82
N GLY A 27 1.63 -5.11 5.80
CA GLY A 27 2.42 -6.31 5.58
C GLY A 27 2.83 -6.49 4.12
N ALA A 28 3.05 -7.71 3.67
CA ALA A 28 3.53 -8.14 2.37
C ALA A 28 5.02 -7.83 2.09
N LEU A 29 5.51 -6.64 2.40
CA LEU A 29 6.92 -6.25 2.33
C LEU A 29 7.51 -6.04 3.73
N PRO A 30 8.83 -6.14 3.89
CA PRO A 30 9.46 -5.75 5.16
C PRO A 30 9.42 -4.23 5.33
N LEU A 31 9.39 -3.74 6.58
CA LEU A 31 9.37 -2.29 6.85
C LEU A 31 10.57 -1.51 6.26
N SER A 32 11.65 -2.21 5.91
CA SER A 32 12.78 -1.61 5.20
C SER A 32 12.41 -1.02 3.82
N CYS A 33 11.24 -1.34 3.26
CA CYS A 33 10.72 -0.70 2.04
C CYS A 33 10.52 0.81 2.19
N TYR A 34 10.39 1.33 3.42
CA TYR A 34 10.29 2.78 3.69
C TYR A 34 11.63 3.48 3.88
N ARG A 35 12.78 2.78 3.82
CA ARG A 35 14.10 3.43 3.94
C ARG A 35 14.35 4.50 2.88
N PRO A 36 14.00 4.29 1.59
CA PRO A 36 14.14 5.33 0.59
C PRO A 36 13.33 6.59 0.94
N LEU A 37 12.08 6.42 1.37
CA LEU A 37 11.25 7.55 1.81
C LEU A 37 11.85 8.25 3.04
N ALA A 38 12.34 7.51 4.03
CA ALA A 38 13.00 8.09 5.20
C ALA A 38 14.24 8.91 4.81
N ALA A 39 14.97 8.51 3.78
CA ALA A 39 16.12 9.26 3.28
C ALA A 39 15.74 10.56 2.56
N GLU A 40 14.59 10.61 1.88
CA GLU A 40 14.05 11.80 1.21
C GLU A 40 13.38 12.79 2.20
N LEU A 41 12.84 12.28 3.31
CA LEU A 41 12.33 13.11 4.40
C LEU A 41 13.51 13.66 5.21
N SER A 42 13.67 14.96 5.27
CA SER A 42 14.84 15.62 5.88
C SER A 42 14.43 16.64 6.94
N GLY A 43 15.40 17.08 7.72
CA GLY A 43 15.26 18.15 8.70
C GLY A 43 14.55 17.70 9.96
N ASP A 44 13.52 18.43 10.35
CA ASP A 44 12.75 18.22 11.57
C ASP A 44 11.57 17.24 11.41
N THR A 45 11.45 16.57 10.25
CA THR A 45 10.40 15.59 9.98
C THR A 45 10.73 14.24 10.59
N SER A 46 9.79 13.64 11.33
CA SER A 46 9.89 12.24 11.77
C SER A 46 9.03 11.32 10.92
N LEU A 47 9.44 10.06 10.78
CA LEU A 47 8.68 9.00 10.12
C LEU A 47 8.41 7.86 11.08
N HIS A 48 7.14 7.61 11.32
CA HIS A 48 6.65 6.49 12.13
C HIS A 48 5.86 5.54 11.23
N VAL A 49 5.98 4.24 11.48
CA VAL A 49 5.23 3.21 10.74
C VAL A 49 4.48 2.33 11.73
N VAL A 50 3.19 2.17 11.48
CA VAL A 50 2.32 1.21 12.16
C VAL A 50 2.37 -0.10 11.40
N ASP A 51 2.90 -1.15 12.01
CA ASP A 51 3.02 -2.48 11.40
C ASP A 51 1.81 -3.35 11.76
N LEU A 52 0.84 -3.49 10.85
CA LEU A 52 -0.36 -4.29 11.10
C LEU A 52 -0.07 -5.79 11.33
N GLU A 53 1.08 -6.31 10.90
CA GLU A 53 1.46 -7.68 11.22
C GLU A 53 1.70 -7.91 12.73
N LYS A 54 1.82 -6.82 13.51
CA LYS A 54 1.90 -6.85 14.98
C LYS A 54 0.53 -6.81 15.67
N VAL A 55 -0.55 -6.72 14.91
CA VAL A 55 -1.92 -6.93 15.41
C VAL A 55 -2.23 -8.42 15.29
N PRO A 56 -2.31 -9.18 16.41
CA PRO A 56 -2.41 -10.63 16.37
C PRO A 56 -3.62 -11.10 15.57
N GLU A 57 -4.78 -10.49 15.78
CA GLU A 57 -6.03 -10.84 15.12
C GLU A 57 -5.95 -10.59 13.61
N TYR A 58 -5.26 -9.52 13.18
CA TYR A 58 -5.04 -9.23 11.78
C TYR A 58 -4.08 -10.22 11.12
N PHE A 59 -3.03 -10.63 11.83
CA PHE A 59 -2.11 -11.66 11.36
C PHE A 59 -2.81 -13.03 11.25
N GLU A 60 -3.53 -13.44 12.32
CA GLU A 60 -4.26 -14.71 12.37
C GLU A 60 -5.32 -14.83 11.28
N ALA A 61 -6.03 -13.73 10.99
CA ALA A 61 -7.04 -13.69 9.92
C ALA A 61 -6.47 -14.00 8.52
N ALA A 62 -5.16 -13.85 8.29
CA ALA A 62 -4.49 -14.27 7.05
C ALA A 62 -4.16 -15.78 7.02
N LEU A 63 -4.19 -16.46 8.16
CA LEU A 63 -3.86 -17.88 8.27
C LEU A 63 -5.09 -18.77 8.15
N THR A 64 -6.28 -18.19 8.26
CA THR A 64 -7.55 -18.91 8.26
C THR A 64 -8.42 -18.50 7.06
N ASP A 65 -9.22 -19.44 6.58
CA ASP A 65 -10.24 -19.17 5.54
C ASP A 65 -11.60 -18.84 6.18
N HIS A 66 -11.66 -18.70 7.52
CA HIS A 66 -12.87 -18.38 8.26
C HIS A 66 -12.96 -16.88 8.56
N ASP A 67 -14.21 -16.41 8.68
CA ASP A 67 -14.44 -15.07 9.24
C ASP A 67 -14.00 -15.06 10.71
N THR A 68 -13.06 -14.21 11.04
CA THR A 68 -12.54 -14.02 12.40
C THR A 68 -13.29 -12.94 13.18
N GLY A 69 -14.31 -12.33 12.59
CA GLY A 69 -15.01 -11.17 13.16
C GLY A 69 -14.15 -9.90 13.21
N LEU A 70 -12.96 -9.91 12.59
CA LEU A 70 -12.10 -8.73 12.52
C LEU A 70 -12.68 -7.73 11.53
N SER A 71 -12.94 -6.52 12.00
CA SER A 71 -13.47 -5.43 11.18
C SER A 71 -12.45 -4.29 11.03
N LEU A 72 -12.63 -3.48 9.97
CA LEU A 72 -11.83 -2.26 9.78
C LEU A 72 -11.94 -1.31 10.99
N ASP A 73 -13.14 -1.19 11.57
CA ASP A 73 -13.35 -0.37 12.74
C ASP A 73 -12.55 -0.87 13.96
N GLY A 74 -12.49 -2.18 14.17
CA GLY A 74 -11.70 -2.79 15.25
C GLY A 74 -10.18 -2.55 15.06
N VAL A 75 -9.67 -2.75 13.84
CA VAL A 75 -8.26 -2.46 13.51
C VAL A 75 -7.96 -0.97 13.70
N ALA A 76 -8.82 -0.09 13.18
CA ALA A 76 -8.64 1.36 13.29
C ALA A 76 -8.71 1.85 14.74
N GLU A 77 -9.58 1.26 15.57
CA GLU A 77 -9.65 1.58 16.99
C GLU A 77 -8.34 1.24 17.72
N ARG A 78 -7.80 0.07 17.45
CA ARG A 78 -6.51 -0.34 18.03
C ARG A 78 -5.37 0.57 17.60
N VAL A 79 -5.26 0.85 16.29
CA VAL A 79 -4.24 1.76 15.76
C VAL A 79 -4.41 3.17 16.32
N HIS A 80 -5.64 3.71 16.38
CA HIS A 80 -5.94 5.02 16.95
C HIS A 80 -5.47 5.12 18.41
N ARG A 81 -5.75 4.10 19.23
CA ARG A 81 -5.34 4.06 20.65
C ARG A 81 -3.82 4.08 20.80
N GLU A 82 -3.11 3.31 19.99
CA GLU A 82 -1.64 3.30 19.98
C GLU A 82 -1.06 4.64 19.53
N LEU A 83 -1.56 5.22 18.45
CA LEU A 83 -1.12 6.53 18.00
C LEU A 83 -1.40 7.63 19.04
N ALA A 84 -2.54 7.58 19.73
CA ALA A 84 -2.86 8.50 20.81
C ALA A 84 -1.89 8.37 22.00
N ALA A 85 -1.54 7.13 22.38
CA ALA A 85 -0.58 6.86 23.46
C ALA A 85 0.82 7.40 23.14
N HIS A 86 1.22 7.38 21.86
CA HIS A 86 2.50 7.93 21.39
C HIS A 86 2.44 9.42 21.04
N GLY A 87 1.30 10.10 21.21
CA GLY A 87 1.12 11.50 20.83
C GLY A 87 1.14 11.73 19.31
N LEU A 88 0.89 10.71 18.50
CA LEU A 88 0.97 10.73 17.03
C LEU A 88 -0.40 11.02 16.37
N LEU A 89 -1.20 11.89 16.99
CA LEU A 89 -2.46 12.41 16.46
C LEU A 89 -2.51 13.93 16.65
N GLY A 90 -2.92 14.66 15.64
CA GLY A 90 -3.03 16.13 15.68
C GLY A 90 -2.77 16.78 14.33
N ASP A 91 -2.84 18.11 14.31
CA ASP A 91 -2.71 18.94 13.11
C ASP A 91 -1.29 19.11 12.57
N ASP A 92 -0.30 18.58 13.28
CA ASP A 92 1.11 18.45 12.85
C ASP A 92 1.42 17.06 12.25
N VAL A 93 0.43 16.16 12.20
CA VAL A 93 0.57 14.80 11.69
C VAL A 93 0.03 14.68 10.28
N VAL A 94 0.83 14.13 9.37
CA VAL A 94 0.37 13.53 8.10
C VAL A 94 0.19 12.04 8.36
N LEU A 95 -1.07 11.61 8.36
CA LEU A 95 -1.43 10.20 8.56
C LEU A 95 -1.76 9.57 7.22
N GLY A 96 -1.43 8.33 7.03
CA GLY A 96 -1.83 7.62 5.83
C GLY A 96 -1.29 6.22 5.77
N GLY A 97 -1.05 5.73 4.56
CA GLY A 97 -0.48 4.41 4.37
C GLY A 97 -0.47 3.99 2.91
N TRP A 98 0.22 2.92 2.67
CA TRP A 98 0.30 2.26 1.38
C TRP A 98 -0.71 1.11 1.31
N SER A 99 -1.37 0.93 0.13
CA SER A 99 -2.31 -0.17 -0.07
C SER A 99 -3.43 -0.13 0.99
N PHE A 100 -3.79 -1.26 1.59
CA PHE A 100 -4.76 -1.35 2.68
C PHE A 100 -4.39 -0.48 3.90
N GLY A 101 -3.13 -0.14 4.08
CA GLY A 101 -2.70 0.81 5.11
C GLY A 101 -3.33 2.20 4.96
N GLY A 102 -3.59 2.65 3.72
CA GLY A 102 -4.32 3.89 3.46
C GLY A 102 -5.77 3.83 3.94
N VAL A 103 -6.43 2.67 3.75
CA VAL A 103 -7.80 2.43 4.25
C VAL A 103 -7.85 2.49 5.77
N VAL A 104 -6.89 1.85 6.45
CA VAL A 104 -6.81 1.91 7.93
C VAL A 104 -6.50 3.33 8.40
N GLY A 105 -5.57 4.05 7.73
CA GLY A 105 -5.27 5.46 8.04
C GLY A 105 -6.50 6.35 7.93
N TYR A 106 -7.31 6.16 6.89
CA TYR A 106 -8.61 6.84 6.74
C TYR A 106 -9.56 6.52 7.91
N ALA A 107 -9.74 5.24 8.24
CA ALA A 107 -10.64 4.85 9.32
C ALA A 107 -10.18 5.38 10.69
N VAL A 108 -8.88 5.53 10.92
CA VAL A 108 -8.31 6.21 12.09
C VAL A 108 -8.65 7.70 12.09
N ALA A 109 -8.48 8.38 10.95
CA ALA A 109 -8.81 9.81 10.84
C ALA A 109 -10.32 10.07 11.03
N ALA A 110 -11.17 9.21 10.47
CA ALA A 110 -12.63 9.32 10.57
C ALA A 110 -13.13 9.24 12.03
N ARG A 111 -12.45 8.49 12.90
CA ARG A 111 -12.81 8.38 14.33
C ARG A 111 -12.12 9.40 15.23
N SER A 112 -11.18 10.17 14.69
CA SER A 112 -10.44 11.15 15.47
C SER A 112 -11.29 12.38 15.82
N ALA A 113 -11.27 12.79 17.10
CA ALA A 113 -11.90 14.04 17.52
C ALA A 113 -11.30 15.25 16.77
N PRO A 114 -12.03 16.35 16.56
CA PRO A 114 -11.58 17.49 15.73
C PRO A 114 -10.18 17.98 16.06
N ARG A 115 -9.81 18.09 17.33
CA ARG A 115 -8.47 18.55 17.80
C ARG A 115 -7.37 17.49 17.66
N LYS A 116 -7.73 16.26 17.29
CA LYS A 116 -6.82 15.12 17.10
C LYS A 116 -6.80 14.63 15.66
N ARG A 117 -7.50 15.32 14.76
CA ARG A 117 -7.49 15.00 13.34
C ARG A 117 -6.11 15.25 12.76
N PRO A 118 -5.63 14.37 11.89
CA PRO A 118 -4.40 14.62 11.16
C PRO A 118 -4.58 15.82 10.23
N ARG A 119 -3.49 16.51 9.95
CA ARG A 119 -3.44 17.62 9.01
C ARG A 119 -3.87 17.22 7.60
N ARG A 120 -3.53 15.98 7.22
CA ARG A 120 -3.76 15.40 5.90
C ARG A 120 -3.76 13.88 5.97
N LEU A 121 -4.51 13.27 5.06
CA LEU A 121 -4.38 11.86 4.72
C LEU A 121 -3.52 11.70 3.47
N LEU A 122 -2.45 10.89 3.55
CA LEU A 122 -1.61 10.49 2.42
C LEU A 122 -1.89 9.01 2.10
N VAL A 123 -2.56 8.75 0.98
CA VAL A 123 -2.90 7.39 0.56
C VAL A 123 -2.11 7.03 -0.69
N ALA A 124 -1.30 5.99 -0.59
CA ALA A 124 -0.40 5.54 -1.64
C ALA A 124 -0.95 4.25 -2.29
N ASP A 125 -1.40 4.34 -3.53
CA ASP A 125 -2.07 3.28 -4.30
C ASP A 125 -3.03 2.44 -3.47
N SER A 126 -3.93 3.13 -2.80
CA SER A 126 -4.93 2.59 -1.88
C SER A 126 -6.31 2.75 -2.49
N ILE A 127 -7.11 1.70 -2.46
CA ILE A 127 -8.49 1.70 -2.95
C ILE A 127 -9.40 2.05 -1.76
N ALA A 128 -10.28 3.05 -1.93
CA ALA A 128 -11.18 3.48 -0.87
C ALA A 128 -12.21 2.40 -0.53
N PRO A 129 -12.60 2.26 0.75
CA PRO A 129 -13.59 1.27 1.19
C PRO A 129 -15.03 1.76 0.90
N VAL A 130 -15.32 2.01 -0.38
CA VAL A 130 -16.65 2.43 -0.86
C VAL A 130 -17.35 1.29 -1.58
N ALA A 131 -18.67 1.32 -1.66
CA ALA A 131 -19.48 0.23 -2.23
C ALA A 131 -19.08 -0.17 -3.65
N GLU A 132 -18.50 0.75 -4.43
CA GLU A 132 -18.00 0.46 -5.79
C GLU A 132 -16.83 -0.55 -5.79
N PHE A 133 -16.04 -0.60 -4.72
CA PHE A 133 -14.80 -1.38 -4.63
C PHE A 133 -14.80 -2.42 -3.51
N THR A 134 -15.84 -2.49 -2.69
CA THR A 134 -15.99 -3.55 -1.71
C THR A 134 -16.77 -4.71 -2.32
N THR A 135 -16.22 -5.92 -2.18
CA THR A 135 -16.88 -7.14 -2.67
C THR A 135 -17.85 -7.70 -1.63
N THR A 136 -18.80 -8.50 -2.08
CA THR A 136 -19.72 -9.22 -1.17
C THR A 136 -19.16 -10.60 -0.80
N THR A 137 -18.35 -11.18 -1.67
CA THR A 137 -17.73 -12.51 -1.50
C THR A 137 -16.28 -12.51 -1.97
N ASP A 138 -15.48 -13.44 -1.45
CA ASP A 138 -14.07 -13.58 -1.85
C ASP A 138 -13.91 -14.01 -3.34
N ASP A 139 -14.92 -14.67 -3.91
CA ASP A 139 -14.91 -15.13 -5.31
C ASP A 139 -14.98 -13.99 -6.34
N GLU A 140 -15.37 -12.80 -5.92
CA GLU A 140 -15.40 -11.61 -6.80
C GLU A 140 -13.99 -11.11 -7.17
N ILE A 141 -12.98 -11.46 -6.36
CA ILE A 141 -11.57 -11.14 -6.63
C ILE A 141 -10.92 -12.33 -7.35
N GLY A 142 -11.08 -12.37 -8.66
CA GLY A 142 -10.62 -13.48 -9.48
C GLY A 142 -9.12 -13.47 -9.83
N PRO A 143 -8.64 -14.55 -10.46
CA PRO A 143 -7.25 -14.70 -10.87
C PRO A 143 -6.78 -13.63 -11.85
N GLU A 144 -7.67 -13.04 -12.64
CA GLU A 144 -7.35 -11.95 -13.58
C GLU A 144 -6.80 -10.69 -12.88
N LEU A 145 -7.19 -10.44 -11.63
CA LEU A 145 -6.65 -9.36 -10.81
C LEU A 145 -5.48 -9.84 -9.96
N LEU A 146 -5.64 -10.99 -9.30
CA LEU A 146 -4.67 -11.45 -8.30
C LEU A 146 -3.34 -11.89 -8.90
N LEU A 147 -3.31 -12.47 -10.11
CA LEU A 147 -2.08 -12.97 -10.71
C LEU A 147 -1.15 -11.84 -11.19
N PRO A 148 -1.62 -10.77 -11.88
CA PRO A 148 -0.80 -9.60 -12.16
C PRO A 148 -0.26 -8.93 -10.89
N TRP A 149 -1.09 -8.75 -9.87
CA TRP A 149 -0.64 -8.20 -8.60
C TRP A 149 0.40 -9.09 -7.91
N PHE A 150 0.26 -10.40 -8.00
CA PHE A 150 1.23 -11.35 -7.49
C PHE A 150 2.56 -11.29 -8.26
N ALA A 151 2.52 -11.08 -9.56
CA ALA A 151 3.73 -10.87 -10.37
C ALA A 151 4.47 -9.59 -9.94
N MET A 152 3.76 -8.46 -9.77
CA MET A 152 4.35 -7.23 -9.21
C MET A 152 4.99 -7.48 -7.84
N TYR A 153 4.31 -8.22 -6.94
CA TYR A 153 4.83 -8.56 -5.61
C TYR A 153 6.12 -9.38 -5.68
N LEU A 154 6.17 -10.39 -6.55
CA LEU A 154 7.38 -11.19 -6.74
C LEU A 154 8.52 -10.36 -7.33
N GLY A 155 8.21 -9.51 -8.30
CA GLY A 155 9.14 -8.59 -8.91
C GLY A 155 9.78 -7.66 -7.88
N ALA A 156 8.96 -7.03 -7.03
CA ALA A 156 9.45 -6.17 -5.95
C ALA A 156 10.35 -6.90 -4.96
N LYS A 157 10.03 -8.15 -4.62
CA LYS A 157 10.87 -8.96 -3.73
C LYS A 157 12.21 -9.38 -4.35
N ARG A 158 12.33 -9.35 -5.66
CA ARG A 158 13.52 -9.78 -6.42
C ARG A 158 14.27 -8.62 -7.08
N GLY A 159 13.69 -7.42 -7.07
CA GLY A 159 14.28 -6.23 -7.69
C GLY A 159 14.26 -6.30 -9.22
N VAL A 160 13.28 -7.00 -9.82
CA VAL A 160 13.10 -7.14 -11.26
C VAL A 160 11.65 -6.86 -11.66
N ALA A 161 11.43 -6.33 -12.85
CA ALA A 161 10.08 -6.20 -13.40
C ALA A 161 9.63 -7.56 -13.98
N ILE A 162 8.38 -7.95 -13.71
CA ILE A 162 7.76 -9.15 -14.30
C ILE A 162 6.60 -8.67 -15.15
N ASP A 163 6.68 -8.99 -16.44
CA ASP A 163 5.66 -8.61 -17.42
C ASP A 163 4.52 -9.65 -17.42
N LEU A 164 3.46 -9.33 -16.72
CA LEU A 164 2.23 -10.12 -16.66
C LEU A 164 1.05 -9.17 -16.40
N ASP A 165 0.16 -9.05 -17.36
CA ASP A 165 -1.04 -8.22 -17.21
C ASP A 165 -2.34 -9.05 -17.17
N ALA A 166 -3.47 -8.37 -16.95
CA ALA A 166 -4.78 -9.04 -16.88
C ALA A 166 -5.18 -9.68 -18.24
N GLY A 167 -4.69 -9.17 -19.36
CA GLY A 167 -4.94 -9.75 -20.69
C GLY A 167 -4.26 -11.11 -20.86
N ASP A 168 -3.07 -11.27 -20.27
CA ASP A 168 -2.30 -12.52 -20.31
C ASP A 168 -2.98 -13.70 -19.61
N VAL A 169 -3.83 -13.43 -18.64
CA VAL A 169 -4.47 -14.44 -17.79
C VAL A 169 -6.01 -14.45 -17.90
N ARG A 170 -6.54 -13.67 -18.82
CA ARG A 170 -7.99 -13.53 -19.01
C ARG A 170 -8.68 -14.87 -19.33
N GLY A 171 -9.73 -15.18 -18.58
CA GLY A 171 -10.50 -16.41 -18.74
C GLY A 171 -9.77 -17.68 -18.32
N MET A 172 -8.58 -17.57 -17.73
CA MET A 172 -7.84 -18.70 -17.18
C MET A 172 -8.36 -19.04 -15.79
N ASP A 173 -8.35 -20.33 -15.46
CA ASP A 173 -8.43 -20.74 -14.07
C ASP A 173 -7.12 -20.46 -13.33
N VAL A 174 -7.11 -20.63 -12.02
CA VAL A 174 -5.93 -20.36 -11.17
C VAL A 174 -4.73 -21.21 -11.59
N GLU A 175 -4.93 -22.46 -12.01
CA GLU A 175 -3.85 -23.36 -12.35
C GLU A 175 -3.17 -22.97 -13.67
N ALA A 176 -3.97 -22.71 -14.70
CA ALA A 176 -3.48 -22.24 -15.99
C ALA A 176 -2.80 -20.86 -15.85
N GLY A 177 -3.39 -19.97 -15.05
CA GLY A 177 -2.84 -18.65 -14.75
C GLY A 177 -1.52 -18.73 -13.99
N LEU A 178 -1.36 -19.64 -13.04
CA LEU A 178 -0.10 -19.89 -12.34
C LEU A 178 0.98 -20.44 -13.27
N GLN A 179 0.62 -21.28 -14.23
CA GLN A 179 1.56 -21.76 -15.25
C GLN A 179 2.05 -20.60 -16.13
N ARG A 180 1.14 -19.69 -16.55
CA ARG A 180 1.48 -18.47 -17.31
C ARG A 180 2.37 -17.53 -16.48
N ALA A 181 2.01 -17.32 -15.20
CA ALA A 181 2.79 -16.51 -14.27
C ALA A 181 4.20 -17.09 -14.04
N LEU A 182 4.33 -18.43 -13.91
CA LEU A 182 5.64 -19.07 -13.77
C LEU A 182 6.53 -18.79 -14.98
N THR A 183 6.00 -18.86 -16.20
CA THR A 183 6.75 -18.52 -17.42
C THR A 183 7.28 -17.08 -17.32
N ALA A 184 6.43 -16.10 -17.05
CA ALA A 184 6.83 -14.70 -16.92
C ALA A 184 7.88 -14.47 -15.81
N VAL A 185 7.74 -15.15 -14.69
CA VAL A 185 8.68 -15.08 -13.55
C VAL A 185 10.05 -15.66 -13.90
N LEU A 186 10.09 -16.79 -14.65
CA LEU A 186 11.34 -17.42 -15.11
C LEU A 186 12.01 -16.58 -16.20
N ASP A 187 11.26 -16.08 -17.17
CA ASP A 187 11.76 -15.21 -18.23
C ASP A 187 12.39 -13.92 -17.67
N ALA A 188 11.81 -13.38 -16.59
CA ALA A 188 12.36 -12.24 -15.86
C ALA A 188 13.56 -12.59 -14.96
N GLY A 189 13.91 -13.87 -14.82
CA GLY A 189 14.97 -14.31 -13.91
C GLY A 189 14.67 -14.09 -12.43
N ALA A 190 13.39 -13.92 -12.08
CA ALA A 190 12.98 -13.62 -10.70
C ALA A 190 13.08 -14.83 -9.77
N LEU A 191 12.98 -16.04 -10.29
CA LEU A 191 13.09 -17.30 -9.54
C LEU A 191 14.07 -18.27 -10.22
N PRO A 192 14.60 -19.26 -9.48
CA PRO A 192 15.45 -20.31 -10.05
C PRO A 192 14.74 -21.07 -11.18
N PRO A 193 15.48 -21.52 -12.22
CA PRO A 193 14.91 -22.24 -13.37
C PRO A 193 14.18 -23.55 -13.02
N ASP A 194 14.51 -24.15 -11.89
CA ASP A 194 13.92 -25.39 -11.38
C ASP A 194 12.65 -25.14 -10.51
N THR A 195 12.19 -23.89 -10.45
CA THR A 195 10.98 -23.56 -9.70
C THR A 195 9.76 -24.26 -10.32
N SER A 196 9.03 -25.01 -9.50
CA SER A 196 7.81 -25.70 -9.92
C SER A 196 6.56 -24.84 -9.72
N VAL A 197 5.51 -25.11 -10.53
CA VAL A 197 4.17 -24.51 -10.33
C VAL A 197 3.64 -24.78 -8.92
N ALA A 198 3.91 -25.96 -8.36
CA ALA A 198 3.48 -26.30 -6.99
C ALA A 198 4.14 -25.40 -5.94
N GLY A 199 5.43 -25.09 -6.11
CA GLY A 199 6.14 -24.12 -5.26
C GLY A 199 5.56 -22.72 -5.38
N LEU A 200 5.35 -22.25 -6.63
CA LEU A 200 4.74 -20.95 -6.91
C LEU A 200 3.33 -20.84 -6.33
N ARG A 201 2.51 -21.88 -6.45
CA ARG A 201 1.16 -21.96 -5.89
C ARG A 201 1.14 -21.77 -4.36
N SER A 202 2.12 -22.32 -3.65
CA SER A 202 2.20 -22.18 -2.21
C SER A 202 2.44 -20.70 -1.80
N VAL A 203 3.30 -20.00 -2.55
CA VAL A 203 3.56 -18.56 -2.34
C VAL A 203 2.34 -17.73 -2.74
N TYR A 204 1.70 -18.03 -3.87
CA TYR A 204 0.48 -17.37 -4.33
C TYR A 204 -0.66 -17.49 -3.31
N ARG A 205 -0.88 -18.68 -2.74
CA ARG A 205 -1.91 -18.88 -1.70
C ARG A 205 -1.65 -18.03 -0.46
N ALA A 206 -0.41 -17.94 -0.01
CA ALA A 206 -0.07 -17.08 1.13
C ALA A 206 -0.30 -15.60 0.81
N TYR A 207 0.03 -15.17 -0.41
CA TYR A 207 -0.18 -13.81 -0.89
C TYR A 207 -1.69 -13.48 -1.02
N SER A 208 -2.45 -14.32 -1.73
CA SER A 208 -3.88 -14.09 -1.97
C SER A 208 -4.70 -14.06 -0.67
N ARG A 209 -4.39 -14.92 0.30
CA ARG A 209 -5.03 -14.89 1.62
C ARG A 209 -4.85 -13.55 2.34
N GLY A 210 -3.67 -12.94 2.21
CA GLY A 210 -3.43 -11.60 2.78
C GLY A 210 -4.30 -10.52 2.14
N LEU A 211 -4.51 -10.58 0.83
CA LEU A 211 -5.38 -9.64 0.10
C LEU A 211 -6.86 -9.87 0.41
N LEU A 212 -7.32 -11.12 0.36
CA LEU A 212 -8.70 -11.49 0.69
C LEU A 212 -9.05 -11.15 2.14
N ARG A 213 -8.10 -11.31 3.08
CA ARG A 213 -8.28 -10.80 4.44
C ARG A 213 -8.54 -9.30 4.45
N ASN A 214 -7.77 -8.51 3.72
CA ASN A 214 -7.94 -7.05 3.69
C ASN A 214 -9.31 -6.67 3.15
N ASP A 215 -9.77 -7.33 2.10
CA ASP A 215 -11.11 -7.16 1.54
C ASP A 215 -12.19 -7.51 2.58
N ARG A 216 -12.12 -8.69 3.20
CA ARG A 216 -13.06 -9.11 4.25
C ARG A 216 -13.12 -8.11 5.41
N VAL A 217 -11.98 -7.62 5.88
CA VAL A 217 -11.88 -6.63 6.97
C VAL A 217 -12.56 -5.31 6.59
N ALA A 218 -12.51 -4.90 5.30
CA ALA A 218 -13.12 -3.65 4.83
C ALA A 218 -14.59 -3.80 4.45
N ARG A 219 -15.08 -5.01 4.19
CA ARG A 219 -16.36 -5.32 3.54
C ARG A 219 -17.58 -4.68 4.21
N ASP A 220 -17.66 -4.76 5.52
CA ASP A 220 -18.80 -4.26 6.30
C ASP A 220 -18.62 -2.83 6.82
N HIS A 221 -17.54 -2.16 6.39
CA HIS A 221 -17.28 -0.80 6.86
C HIS A 221 -18.20 0.22 6.17
N ALA A 222 -18.99 0.95 6.96
CA ALA A 222 -19.81 2.04 6.48
C ALA A 222 -18.99 3.31 6.30
N ALA A 223 -18.32 3.45 5.16
CA ALA A 223 -17.47 4.59 4.85
C ALA A 223 -18.25 5.91 4.82
N LYS A 224 -17.68 6.96 5.40
CA LYS A 224 -18.27 8.31 5.44
C LYS A 224 -17.22 9.35 5.05
N PRO A 225 -17.62 10.44 4.37
CA PRO A 225 -16.71 11.53 4.08
C PRO A 225 -16.01 12.06 5.34
N VAL A 226 -14.71 12.37 5.22
CA VAL A 226 -13.90 12.92 6.30
C VAL A 226 -13.53 14.38 6.01
N ASP A 227 -13.55 15.18 7.05
CA ASP A 227 -13.15 16.59 7.00
C ASP A 227 -11.62 16.71 7.24
N VAL A 228 -10.86 16.02 6.39
CA VAL A 228 -9.40 16.01 6.33
C VAL A 228 -9.00 15.98 4.85
N PRO A 229 -8.16 16.89 4.37
CA PRO A 229 -7.68 16.83 2.98
C PRO A 229 -7.00 15.50 2.67
N ILE A 230 -7.29 14.92 1.51
CA ILE A 230 -6.70 13.66 1.07
C ILE A 230 -5.74 13.92 -0.09
N THR A 231 -4.54 13.34 -0.02
CA THR A 231 -3.62 13.24 -1.15
C THR A 231 -3.48 11.78 -1.55
N LEU A 232 -3.92 11.46 -2.76
CA LEU A 232 -3.75 10.14 -3.37
C LEU A 232 -2.51 10.17 -4.26
N VAL A 233 -1.53 9.32 -3.98
CA VAL A 233 -0.38 9.06 -4.87
C VAL A 233 -0.61 7.75 -5.59
N ARG A 234 -0.57 7.77 -6.93
CA ARG A 234 -0.82 6.60 -7.79
C ARG A 234 0.37 6.30 -8.66
N PRO A 235 0.86 5.06 -8.70
CA PRO A 235 1.81 4.63 -9.70
C PRO A 235 1.12 4.45 -11.06
N ARG A 236 1.88 4.50 -12.14
CA ARG A 236 1.37 4.31 -13.52
C ARG A 236 0.75 2.93 -13.71
N SER A 237 1.33 1.92 -13.08
CA SER A 237 0.86 0.53 -13.10
C SER A 237 0.36 0.12 -11.72
N GLY A 238 -0.66 0.84 -11.21
CA GLY A 238 -1.27 0.57 -9.91
C GLY A 238 -2.17 -0.67 -9.89
N LEU A 239 -2.77 -0.93 -8.73
CA LEU A 239 -3.69 -2.07 -8.53
C LEU A 239 -4.87 -2.04 -9.50
N LEU A 240 -5.43 -0.86 -9.78
CA LEU A 240 -6.49 -0.67 -10.76
C LEU A 240 -6.00 0.29 -11.84
N GLY A 241 -6.17 -0.10 -13.09
CA GLY A 241 -5.78 0.72 -14.23
C GLY A 241 -6.63 1.98 -14.40
N GLY A 242 -6.09 2.95 -15.15
CA GLY A 242 -6.78 4.20 -15.49
C GLY A 242 -6.49 5.36 -14.54
N SER A 243 -7.14 6.50 -14.81
CA SER A 243 -6.91 7.77 -14.08
C SER A 243 -7.91 8.02 -12.96
N ARG A 244 -8.63 6.98 -12.51
CA ARG A 244 -9.69 7.12 -11.51
C ARG A 244 -9.13 7.44 -10.12
N PRO A 245 -9.86 8.21 -9.29
CA PRO A 245 -9.46 8.56 -7.92
C PRO A 245 -9.60 7.40 -6.91
N LEU A 246 -9.80 6.16 -7.38
CA LEU A 246 -9.92 4.94 -6.58
C LEU A 246 -10.98 5.04 -5.45
N GLY A 247 -12.07 5.83 -5.69
CA GLY A 247 -13.16 6.05 -4.74
C GLY A 247 -12.90 7.10 -3.66
N TRP A 248 -11.69 7.66 -3.59
CA TRP A 248 -11.36 8.67 -2.56
C TRP A 248 -12.07 10.00 -2.76
N ASP A 249 -12.54 10.32 -3.97
CA ASP A 249 -13.38 11.47 -4.26
C ASP A 249 -14.73 11.45 -3.50
N GLN A 250 -15.27 10.26 -3.22
CA GLN A 250 -16.48 10.08 -2.43
C GLN A 250 -16.26 10.34 -0.93
N LEU A 251 -15.02 10.27 -0.46
CA LEU A 251 -14.67 10.36 0.96
C LEU A 251 -13.95 11.66 1.35
N ALA A 252 -13.53 12.47 0.40
CA ALA A 252 -12.70 13.66 0.62
C ALA A 252 -13.55 14.93 0.79
N ALA A 253 -14.25 15.10 1.92
CA ALA A 253 -15.07 16.31 2.17
C ALA A 253 -14.25 17.61 2.20
N ALA A 254 -12.99 17.55 2.62
CA ALA A 254 -12.06 18.69 2.64
C ALA A 254 -11.17 18.79 1.37
N GLY A 255 -11.48 18.01 0.34
CA GLY A 255 -10.79 18.02 -0.95
C GLY A 255 -9.84 16.86 -1.16
N LEU A 256 -9.67 16.51 -2.45
CA LEU A 256 -8.78 15.45 -2.96
C LEU A 256 -7.73 16.06 -3.88
N SER A 257 -6.47 15.73 -3.65
CA SER A 257 -5.37 15.95 -4.59
C SER A 257 -4.86 14.60 -5.09
N THR A 258 -4.63 14.47 -6.39
CA THR A 258 -4.08 13.23 -6.97
C THR A 258 -2.74 13.54 -7.61
N LEU A 259 -1.74 12.73 -7.30
CA LEU A 259 -0.38 12.79 -7.84
C LEU A 259 -0.05 11.45 -8.49
N ASP A 260 0.47 11.49 -9.71
CA ASP A 260 0.94 10.29 -10.39
C ASP A 260 2.45 10.15 -10.17
N CYS A 261 2.93 8.92 -10.01
CA CYS A 261 4.34 8.59 -9.91
C CYS A 261 4.71 7.42 -10.87
N PRO A 262 6.00 7.23 -11.18
CA PRO A 262 6.44 6.06 -11.96
C PRO A 262 6.28 4.76 -11.17
N GLY A 263 6.48 3.63 -11.87
CA GLY A 263 6.47 2.29 -11.28
C GLY A 263 5.09 1.67 -11.13
N ASP A 264 5.03 0.65 -10.30
CA ASP A 264 3.84 -0.13 -9.95
C ASP A 264 3.52 -0.02 -8.45
N HIS A 265 2.50 -0.76 -8.02
CA HIS A 265 2.02 -0.80 -6.63
C HIS A 265 3.13 -1.00 -5.59
N TYR A 266 4.13 -1.81 -5.89
CA TYR A 266 5.23 -2.14 -4.96
C TYR A 266 6.47 -1.30 -5.22
N SER A 267 6.86 -1.12 -6.48
CA SER A 267 8.07 -0.40 -6.86
C SER A 267 7.98 1.10 -6.53
N MET A 268 6.76 1.67 -6.39
CA MET A 268 6.57 3.05 -5.93
C MET A 268 7.22 3.36 -4.57
N LEU A 269 7.50 2.33 -3.75
CA LEU A 269 8.18 2.48 -2.45
C LEU A 269 9.71 2.47 -2.55
N SER A 270 10.27 2.13 -3.72
CA SER A 270 11.72 1.98 -3.94
C SER A 270 12.27 2.73 -5.15
N ASP A 271 11.44 3.03 -6.15
CA ASP A 271 11.81 3.86 -7.30
C ASP A 271 12.10 5.29 -6.84
N PRO A 272 13.29 5.85 -7.12
CA PRO A 272 13.69 7.16 -6.61
C PRO A 272 12.74 8.30 -6.99
N ASP A 273 12.21 8.30 -8.21
CA ASP A 273 11.30 9.35 -8.68
C ASP A 273 9.91 9.21 -8.03
N ALA A 274 9.44 7.98 -7.82
CA ALA A 274 8.19 7.72 -7.10
C ALA A 274 8.31 8.09 -5.62
N VAL A 275 9.43 7.75 -4.99
CA VAL A 275 9.73 8.09 -3.59
C VAL A 275 9.81 9.60 -3.40
N ALA A 276 10.39 10.33 -4.36
CA ALA A 276 10.40 11.80 -4.33
C ALA A 276 8.97 12.38 -4.35
N VAL A 277 8.06 11.83 -5.17
CA VAL A 277 6.65 12.24 -5.19
C VAL A 277 5.97 11.95 -3.85
N LEU A 278 6.23 10.79 -3.24
CA LEU A 278 5.70 10.45 -1.91
C LEU A 278 6.22 11.39 -0.82
N ALA A 279 7.51 11.74 -0.85
CA ALA A 279 8.11 12.68 0.08
C ALA A 279 7.54 14.10 -0.08
N ASP A 280 7.40 14.58 -1.31
CA ASP A 280 6.80 15.90 -1.60
C ASP A 280 5.33 15.95 -1.15
N ALA A 281 4.57 14.87 -1.36
CA ALA A 281 3.20 14.73 -0.86
C ALA A 281 3.12 14.76 0.67
N ALA A 282 4.04 14.06 1.36
CA ALA A 282 4.12 14.04 2.81
C ALA A 282 4.54 15.40 3.40
N LEU A 283 5.44 16.11 2.70
CA LEU A 283 5.96 17.42 3.13
C LEU A 283 5.12 18.60 2.62
N GLU A 284 4.08 18.35 1.81
CA GLU A 284 3.27 19.39 1.16
C GLU A 284 4.14 20.37 0.33
N ARG A 285 5.22 19.88 -0.24
CA ARG A 285 5.99 20.66 -1.20
C ARG A 285 5.14 20.76 -2.46
N GLY A 286 4.72 21.97 -2.84
CA GLY A 286 3.92 22.19 -4.04
C GLY A 286 4.60 21.56 -5.25
N GLY A 287 3.88 20.74 -6.01
CA GLY A 287 4.39 19.97 -7.14
C GLY A 287 4.99 20.86 -8.23
N SER A 288 6.29 21.06 -8.16
CA SER A 288 7.10 21.72 -9.20
C SER A 288 8.45 21.00 -9.31
N ARG A 289 8.39 19.70 -9.58
CA ARG A 289 9.57 19.02 -10.13
C ARG A 289 9.14 18.37 -11.42
N ALA A 290 9.42 19.06 -12.55
CA ALA A 290 9.33 18.45 -13.87
C ALA A 290 10.21 17.17 -13.88
N PRO A 291 9.74 16.06 -14.48
CA PRO A 291 10.55 14.84 -14.56
C PRO A 291 11.86 15.18 -15.29
N ALA A 292 12.97 14.73 -14.73
CA ALA A 292 14.29 14.86 -15.36
C ALA A 292 14.23 14.20 -16.75
N PRO A 293 14.83 14.81 -17.78
CA PRO A 293 14.81 14.23 -19.12
C PRO A 293 15.56 12.89 -19.09
N SER A 294 14.88 11.86 -19.60
CA SER A 294 15.43 10.51 -19.78
C SER A 294 16.75 10.62 -20.56
N ARG A 295 17.85 10.16 -19.96
CA ARG A 295 19.13 10.00 -20.65
C ARG A 295 18.99 8.95 -21.72
N THR A 296 18.72 9.40 -22.93
CA THR A 296 18.83 8.57 -24.12
C THR A 296 20.31 8.26 -24.33
N THR A 297 20.73 7.06 -24.02
CA THR A 297 22.05 6.56 -24.42
C THR A 297 22.04 6.38 -25.92
N GLY A 298 22.51 7.39 -26.64
CA GLY A 298 22.75 7.32 -28.07
C GLY A 298 23.88 6.32 -28.32
N ARG A 299 23.55 5.14 -28.88
CA ARG A 299 24.51 4.33 -29.60
C ARG A 299 24.80 5.04 -30.93
N GLN A 300 26.00 5.54 -31.10
CA GLN A 300 26.51 5.89 -32.42
C GLN A 300 26.79 4.59 -33.19
N PRO A 301 26.39 4.50 -34.48
CA PRO A 301 26.86 3.45 -35.37
C PRO A 301 28.24 3.78 -35.89
N SER A 302 29.14 2.83 -35.82
CA SER A 302 30.41 2.78 -36.56
C SER A 302 30.20 2.15 -37.92
#